data_2a3880dfc226e02cadfc12e02bf10b5a
#
_entry.id   2a3880dfc226e02cadfc12e02bf10b5a
#
_cell.length_a   1.000
_cell.length_b   1.000
_cell.length_c   1.000
_cell.angle_alpha   90.00
_cell.angle_beta   90.00
_cell.angle_gamma   90.00
#
_symmetry.space_group_name_H-M   'P 1'
#
loop_
_entity.id
_entity.type
_entity.pdbx_description
1 polymer ?
#
loop_
_entity_poly.entity_id
_entity_poly.type
_entity_poly.pdbx_seq_one_letter_code
_entity_poly.pdbx_strand_id
1 'polypeptide(L)'
;MKNCISRFCLLALLLLMTIAPVRAEIIGQTTENEYIHRLIADNGQELCFVSGEKDPYLSYADVNFDGINDAVILTQRGASNFVYQFFIFDGEQYVLCPLTFTNYDLDAERKIVRSSVNGGLAGGI
;
A
#
# COMPACT_ATOMS: atom_id res chain seq x y z
N MET A 1 33.24 -29.03 18.66
CA MET A 1 32.44 -28.57 19.79
C MET A 1 32.01 -27.14 19.64
N LYS A 2 32.96 -26.26 19.60
CA LYS A 2 32.65 -24.85 19.37
C LYS A 2 31.86 -24.64 18.10
N ASN A 3 32.17 -25.42 17.09
CA ASN A 3 31.53 -25.32 15.80
C ASN A 3 30.04 -25.65 15.82
N CYS A 4 29.66 -26.54 16.71
CA CYS A 4 28.25 -26.89 16.83
C CYS A 4 27.41 -25.74 17.35
N ILE A 5 27.96 -25.02 18.29
CA ILE A 5 27.25 -23.87 18.85
C ILE A 5 27.11 -22.79 17.81
N SER A 6 28.17 -22.52 17.06
CA SER A 6 28.15 -21.54 15.97
C SER A 6 27.12 -21.90 14.92
N ARG A 7 27.04 -23.16 14.57
CA ARG A 7 26.06 -23.64 13.61
C ARG A 7 24.65 -23.45 14.09
N PHE A 8 24.46 -23.66 15.36
CA PHE A 8 23.16 -23.45 15.98
C PHE A 8 22.71 -22.01 15.86
N CYS A 9 23.61 -21.10 16.20
CA CYS A 9 23.32 -19.67 16.09
C CYS A 9 23.04 -19.26 14.64
N LEU A 10 23.79 -19.81 13.70
CA LEU A 10 23.58 -19.55 12.28
C LEU A 10 22.22 -20.01 11.81
N LEU A 11 21.81 -21.19 12.23
CA LEU A 11 20.49 -21.69 11.89
C LEU A 11 19.38 -20.82 12.43
N ALA A 12 19.53 -20.37 13.66
CA ALA A 12 18.55 -19.48 14.26
C ALA A 12 18.47 -18.16 13.49
N LEU A 13 19.60 -17.61 13.09
CA LEU A 13 19.62 -16.40 12.28
C LEU A 13 18.96 -16.61 10.93
N LEU A 14 19.24 -17.73 10.29
CA LEU A 14 18.63 -18.04 9.02
C LEU A 14 17.11 -18.15 9.13
N LEU A 15 16.63 -18.76 10.18
CA LEU A 15 15.20 -18.84 10.42
C LEU A 15 14.59 -17.46 10.59
N LEU A 16 15.26 -16.56 11.30
CA LEU A 16 14.78 -15.20 11.44
C LEU A 16 14.75 -14.48 10.10
N MET A 17 15.74 -14.74 9.26
CA MET A 17 15.81 -14.11 7.94
C MET A 17 14.80 -14.68 6.96
N THR A 18 14.25 -15.84 7.22
CA THR A 18 13.21 -16.40 6.36
C THR A 18 11.82 -15.94 6.73
N ILE A 19 11.69 -15.14 7.76
CA ILE A 19 10.42 -14.51 8.09
C ILE A 19 10.00 -13.65 6.89
N ALA A 20 8.72 -13.70 6.58
CA ALA A 20 8.18 -13.02 5.42
C ALA A 20 8.65 -11.57 5.35
N PRO A 21 9.02 -11.07 4.17
CA PRO A 21 9.40 -9.68 4.01
C PRO A 21 8.25 -8.79 4.43
N VAL A 22 8.58 -7.72 5.13
CA VAL A 22 7.61 -6.72 5.54
C VAL A 22 7.80 -5.48 4.69
N ARG A 23 6.69 -4.83 4.41
CA ARG A 23 6.73 -3.55 3.73
C ARG A 23 7.43 -2.52 4.61
N ALA A 24 7.90 -1.45 4.01
CA ALA A 24 8.32 -0.28 4.76
C ALA A 24 7.09 0.37 5.38
N GLU A 25 7.12 0.65 6.67
CA GLU A 25 6.02 1.30 7.36
C GLU A 25 5.96 2.78 7.04
N ILE A 26 4.76 3.31 6.89
CA ILE A 26 4.56 4.74 6.78
C ILE A 26 4.58 5.31 8.19
N ILE A 27 5.56 6.16 8.46
CA ILE A 27 5.80 6.68 9.80
C ILE A 27 5.47 8.16 9.94
N GLY A 28 5.13 8.82 8.85
CA GLY A 28 4.78 10.23 8.90
C GLY A 28 3.97 10.66 7.71
N GLN A 29 3.25 11.76 7.90
CA GLN A 29 2.48 12.39 6.85
C GLN A 29 2.62 13.89 7.00
N THR A 30 2.88 14.58 5.90
CA THR A 30 2.92 16.04 5.86
C THR A 30 2.07 16.54 4.73
N THR A 31 1.60 17.77 4.87
CA THR A 31 0.78 18.41 3.86
C THR A 31 1.46 19.72 3.47
N GLU A 32 1.79 19.86 2.21
CA GLU A 32 2.48 21.03 1.71
C GLU A 32 1.52 22.16 1.45
N ASN A 33 0.35 21.84 0.88
CA ASN A 33 -0.76 22.76 0.74
C ASN A 33 -2.05 21.94 0.78
N GLU A 34 -3.18 22.52 0.43
CA GLU A 34 -4.47 21.83 0.51
C GLU A 34 -4.53 20.53 -0.27
N TYR A 35 -3.70 20.39 -1.29
CA TYR A 35 -3.83 19.31 -2.25
C TYR A 35 -2.62 18.37 -2.32
N ILE A 36 -1.46 18.86 -1.92
CA ILE A 36 -0.22 18.07 -2.03
C ILE A 36 0.15 17.49 -0.68
N HIS A 37 0.23 16.19 -0.63
CA HIS A 37 0.52 15.43 0.56
C HIS A 37 1.74 14.55 0.35
N ARG A 38 2.45 14.27 1.44
CA ARG A 38 3.61 13.38 1.45
C ARG A 38 3.47 12.37 2.56
N LEU A 39 3.77 11.14 2.24
CA LEU A 39 3.94 10.08 3.23
C LEU A 39 5.42 9.77 3.33
N ILE A 40 5.86 9.55 4.54
CA ILE A 40 7.27 9.23 4.82
C ILE A 40 7.34 7.80 5.31
N ALA A 41 8.07 6.97 4.58
CA ALA A 41 8.27 5.59 4.95
C ALA A 41 9.52 5.44 5.82
N ASP A 42 9.59 4.37 6.60
CA ASP A 42 10.69 4.13 7.50
C ASP A 42 12.01 3.78 6.78
N ASN A 43 11.94 3.48 5.49
CA ASN A 43 13.12 3.31 4.64
C ASN A 43 13.67 4.64 4.09
N GLY A 44 13.08 5.76 4.50
CA GLY A 44 13.48 7.09 4.05
C GLY A 44 12.77 7.58 2.79
N GLN A 45 11.95 6.76 2.17
CA GLN A 45 11.25 7.14 0.95
C GLN A 45 10.13 8.14 1.24
N GLU A 46 9.97 9.11 0.38
CA GLU A 46 8.85 10.04 0.39
C GLU A 46 7.89 9.72 -0.74
N LEU A 47 6.61 9.58 -0.41
CA LEU A 47 5.56 9.32 -1.37
C LEU A 47 4.71 10.56 -1.51
N CYS A 48 4.78 11.20 -2.67
CA CYS A 48 3.99 12.39 -2.97
C CYS A 48 2.73 12.02 -3.71
N PHE A 49 1.63 12.62 -3.33
CA PHE A 49 0.37 12.43 -4.03
C PHE A 49 -0.51 13.66 -3.91
N VAL A 50 -1.48 13.76 -4.79
CA VAL A 50 -2.46 14.84 -4.79
C VAL A 50 -3.79 14.29 -4.30
N SER A 51 -4.42 15.01 -3.40
CA SER A 51 -5.73 14.64 -2.87
C SER A 51 -6.54 15.89 -2.60
N GLY A 52 -7.82 15.80 -2.91
CA GLY A 52 -8.78 16.82 -2.50
C GLY A 52 -9.21 16.71 -1.05
N GLU A 53 -8.79 15.65 -0.37
CA GLU A 53 -9.11 15.43 1.03
C GLU A 53 -8.09 16.11 1.92
N LYS A 54 -8.57 16.75 2.97
CA LYS A 54 -7.71 17.40 3.94
C LYS A 54 -6.87 16.36 4.70
N ASP A 55 -7.48 15.24 5.05
CA ASP A 55 -6.84 14.15 5.76
C ASP A 55 -7.05 12.86 4.96
N PRO A 56 -6.23 12.61 3.95
CA PRO A 56 -6.34 11.38 3.17
C PRO A 56 -6.14 10.15 4.06
N TYR A 57 -6.97 9.16 3.88
CA TYR A 57 -6.93 7.96 4.69
C TYR A 57 -5.97 6.94 4.08
N LEU A 58 -5.01 6.51 4.90
CA LEU A 58 -4.05 5.47 4.53
C LEU A 58 -4.49 4.12 5.08
N SER A 59 -4.46 3.13 4.22
CA SER A 59 -4.66 1.73 4.60
C SER A 59 -3.66 0.86 3.86
N TYR A 60 -3.65 -0.43 4.17
CA TYR A 60 -2.73 -1.37 3.54
C TYR A 60 -3.53 -2.56 3.01
N ALA A 61 -3.18 -2.99 1.81
CA ALA A 61 -3.76 -4.17 1.19
C ALA A 61 -2.79 -4.73 0.15
N ASP A 62 -2.83 -6.02 -0.06
CA ASP A 62 -2.02 -6.66 -1.09
C ASP A 62 -2.74 -6.56 -2.44
N VAL A 63 -2.52 -5.47 -3.15
CA VAL A 63 -3.28 -5.16 -4.36
C VAL A 63 -2.73 -5.81 -5.62
N ASN A 64 -1.50 -6.32 -5.58
CA ASN A 64 -0.90 -7.04 -6.70
C ASN A 64 -0.73 -8.54 -6.42
N PHE A 65 -1.24 -9.02 -5.29
CA PHE A 65 -1.29 -10.44 -4.93
C PHE A 65 0.09 -11.11 -4.86
N ASP A 66 1.08 -10.37 -4.37
CA ASP A 66 2.45 -10.87 -4.20
C ASP A 66 2.75 -11.31 -2.75
N GLY A 67 1.77 -11.20 -1.86
CA GLY A 67 1.92 -11.57 -0.46
C GLY A 67 2.43 -10.45 0.42
N ILE A 68 2.72 -9.28 -0.14
CA ILE A 68 3.20 -8.11 0.60
C ILE A 68 2.15 -7.02 0.51
N ASN A 69 1.80 -6.42 1.63
CA ASN A 69 0.83 -5.34 1.62
C ASN A 69 1.41 -4.07 1.02
N ASP A 70 0.58 -3.41 0.25
CA ASP A 70 0.87 -2.13 -0.41
C ASP A 70 0.16 -1.00 0.32
N ALA A 71 0.57 0.22 0.06
CA ALA A 71 -0.09 1.39 0.62
C ALA A 71 -1.26 1.81 -0.27
N VAL A 72 -2.41 1.96 0.34
CA VAL A 72 -3.65 2.34 -0.33
C VAL A 72 -4.13 3.66 0.26
N ILE A 73 -4.28 4.65 -0.58
CA ILE A 73 -4.62 6.00 -0.13
C ILE A 73 -5.98 6.39 -0.70
N LEU A 74 -6.89 6.72 0.19
CA LEU A 74 -8.17 7.30 -0.20
C LEU A 74 -7.92 8.77 -0.53
N THR A 75 -7.96 9.11 -1.80
CA THR A 75 -7.64 10.45 -2.27
C THR A 75 -8.85 11.32 -2.51
N GLN A 76 -10.03 10.74 -2.64
CA GLN A 76 -11.24 11.50 -2.88
C GLN A 76 -12.46 10.76 -2.35
N ARG A 77 -13.30 11.48 -1.63
CA ARG A 77 -14.57 10.98 -1.11
C ARG A 77 -15.71 11.65 -1.84
N GLY A 78 -16.50 10.86 -2.53
CA GLY A 78 -17.79 11.31 -3.05
C GLY A 78 -18.93 10.81 -2.19
N ALA A 79 -20.15 11.05 -2.64
CA ALA A 79 -21.33 10.58 -1.93
C ALA A 79 -21.42 9.04 -1.90
N SER A 80 -21.01 8.40 -3.00
CA SER A 80 -21.05 6.95 -3.14
C SER A 80 -19.82 6.39 -3.84
N ASN A 81 -18.90 7.24 -4.21
CA ASN A 81 -17.68 6.83 -4.92
C ASN A 81 -16.45 7.30 -4.15
N PHE A 82 -15.58 6.36 -3.86
CA PHE A 82 -14.35 6.60 -3.16
C PHE A 82 -13.19 6.25 -4.08
N VAL A 83 -12.30 7.22 -4.30
CA VAL A 83 -11.19 7.06 -5.24
C VAL A 83 -9.92 6.76 -4.46
N TYR A 84 -9.20 5.75 -4.89
CA TYR A 84 -8.00 5.28 -4.24
C TYR A 84 -6.80 5.31 -5.17
N GLN A 85 -5.65 5.58 -4.60
CA GLN A 85 -4.37 5.50 -5.27
C GLN A 85 -3.50 4.47 -4.54
N PHE A 86 -2.79 3.65 -5.32
CA PHE A 86 -1.96 2.59 -4.77
C PHE A 86 -0.49 2.94 -4.93
N PHE A 87 0.27 2.69 -3.88
CA PHE A 87 1.73 2.63 -3.94
C PHE A 87 2.12 1.18 -3.67
N ILE A 88 2.66 0.54 -4.69
CA ILE A 88 3.02 -0.88 -4.65
C ILE A 88 4.41 -1.02 -4.03
N PHE A 89 4.54 -1.86 -3.02
CA PHE A 89 5.83 -2.15 -2.44
C PHE A 89 6.49 -3.31 -3.20
N ASP A 90 7.62 -3.03 -3.85
CA ASP A 90 8.29 -4.01 -4.70
C ASP A 90 9.28 -4.91 -3.96
N GLY A 91 9.35 -4.81 -2.64
CA GLY A 91 10.30 -5.51 -1.80
C GLY A 91 11.38 -4.61 -1.24
N GLU A 92 11.58 -3.44 -1.84
CA GLU A 92 12.58 -2.46 -1.40
C GLU A 92 11.97 -1.09 -1.22
N GLN A 93 11.11 -0.68 -2.13
CA GLN A 93 10.52 0.65 -2.13
C GLN A 93 9.10 0.61 -2.67
N TYR A 94 8.37 1.68 -2.41
CA TYR A 94 7.05 1.90 -2.99
C TYR A 94 7.17 2.47 -4.39
N VAL A 95 6.33 1.97 -5.27
CA VAL A 95 6.22 2.44 -6.65
C VAL A 95 4.77 2.88 -6.88
N LEU A 96 4.61 4.09 -7.38
CA LEU A 96 3.29 4.61 -7.68
C LEU A 96 2.63 3.81 -8.80
N CYS A 97 1.44 3.31 -8.53
CA CYS A 97 0.59 2.77 -9.56
C CYS A 97 -0.06 3.95 -10.30
N PRO A 98 0.11 4.08 -11.61
CA PRO A 98 -0.38 5.25 -12.32
C PRO A 98 -1.90 5.30 -12.47
N LEU A 99 -2.57 4.20 -12.17
CA LEU A 99 -4.03 4.13 -12.24
C LEU A 99 -4.63 4.44 -10.88
N THR A 100 -5.79 5.09 -10.89
CA THR A 100 -6.62 5.21 -9.70
C THR A 100 -7.78 4.24 -9.79
N PHE A 101 -8.31 3.86 -8.64
CA PHE A 101 -9.39 2.88 -8.55
C PHE A 101 -10.53 3.46 -7.74
N THR A 102 -11.73 3.31 -8.25
CA THR A 102 -12.94 3.77 -7.57
C THR A 102 -13.64 2.57 -6.95
N ASN A 103 -13.97 2.67 -5.66
CA ASN A 103 -14.65 1.61 -4.93
C ASN A 103 -14.01 0.25 -5.21
N TYR A 104 -12.69 0.17 -5.03
CA TYR A 104 -11.94 -1.01 -5.44
C TYR A 104 -12.33 -2.25 -4.66
N ASP A 105 -12.24 -3.39 -5.33
CA ASP A 105 -12.48 -4.69 -4.76
C ASP A 105 -11.39 -5.65 -5.22
N LEU A 106 -10.88 -6.45 -4.30
CA LEU A 106 -9.81 -7.39 -4.57
C LEU A 106 -10.39 -8.78 -4.74
N ASP A 107 -10.13 -9.38 -5.89
CA ASP A 107 -10.46 -10.78 -6.14
C ASP A 107 -9.17 -11.60 -6.09
N ALA A 108 -8.87 -12.14 -4.92
CA ALA A 108 -7.62 -12.87 -4.69
C ALA A 108 -7.55 -14.18 -5.48
N GLU A 109 -8.70 -14.78 -5.74
CA GLU A 109 -8.75 -16.03 -6.49
C GLU A 109 -8.33 -15.82 -7.95
N ARG A 110 -8.83 -14.77 -8.56
CA ARG A 110 -8.50 -14.42 -9.95
C ARG A 110 -7.32 -13.48 -10.08
N LYS A 111 -6.85 -12.95 -8.98
CA LYS A 111 -5.75 -11.96 -8.91
C LYS A 111 -6.05 -10.73 -9.75
N ILE A 112 -7.22 -10.17 -9.55
CA ILE A 112 -7.63 -8.94 -10.23
C ILE A 112 -8.14 -7.91 -9.24
N VAL A 113 -7.98 -6.65 -9.60
CA VAL A 113 -8.56 -5.53 -8.88
C VAL A 113 -9.70 -4.98 -9.72
N ARG A 114 -10.87 -4.91 -9.13
CA ARG A 114 -12.03 -4.31 -9.81
C ARG A 114 -12.18 -2.87 -9.36
N SER A 115 -12.61 -2.07 -10.29
CA SER A 115 -13.00 -0.69 -10.04
C SER A 115 -14.43 -0.53 -10.51
N SER A 116 -15.24 0.12 -9.70
CA SER A 116 -16.65 0.31 -10.05
C SER A 116 -17.10 1.71 -9.65
N VAL A 117 -18.03 2.24 -10.41
CA VAL A 117 -18.60 3.56 -10.14
C VAL A 117 -20.07 3.41 -9.85
N ASN A 118 -20.49 3.91 -8.71
CA ASN A 118 -21.91 4.00 -8.37
C ASN A 118 -22.44 5.28 -8.99
N GLY A 119 -23.23 5.13 -10.02
CA GLY A 119 -23.57 6.25 -10.86
C GLY A 119 -24.82 7.03 -10.49
N GLY A 120 -25.47 6.70 -9.42
CA GLY A 120 -26.73 7.34 -9.13
C GLY A 120 -27.71 7.07 -10.29
N LEU A 121 -28.46 8.08 -10.66
CA LEU A 121 -29.46 7.92 -11.72
C LEU A 121 -28.83 7.65 -13.09
N ALA A 122 -27.84 8.43 -13.42
CA ALA A 122 -27.20 8.31 -14.72
C ALA A 122 -26.42 7.02 -14.84
N GLY A 123 -25.72 6.67 -13.78
CA GLY A 123 -24.90 5.49 -13.80
C GLY A 123 -25.67 4.21 -13.71
N GLY A 124 -26.91 4.28 -13.30
CA GLY A 124 -27.78 3.12 -13.30
C GLY A 124 -28.09 2.57 -14.68
N ILE A 125 -27.67 3.26 -15.67
CA ILE A 125 -27.92 2.84 -17.05
C ILE A 125 -26.99 1.73 -17.47
#